data_09e676683d1b9534845e35b51c1ea18f
#
_entry.id   09e676683d1b9534845e35b51c1ea18f
#
_cell.length_a   1.000
_cell.length_b   1.000
_cell.length_c   1.000
_cell.angle_alpha   90.00
_cell.angle_beta   90.00
_cell.angle_gamma   90.00
#
_symmetry.space_group_name_H-M   'P 1'
#
loop_
_entity.id
_entity.type
_entity.pdbx_description
1 polymer ?
#
loop_
_entity_poly.entity_id
_entity_poly.type
_entity_poly.pdbx_seq_one_letter_code
_entity_poly.pdbx_strand_id
1 'polypeptide(L)'
;MISHKHKCIFVEVPKTGSTSVRAILGKAWKPHLNLWQIKQLMETSWTNFGGRRNRIMAALYLLMPEERRREIGRKQFETYFKFGFVRNPWDRIVSLYERTEALQLRDKMAFDEFVDWIQYSSATCVHSSPHRYQLDWFVDSNGNVLADFIGKFERLDWTLAKNHDQLYGPDRRASRPSCRWYR
;
A
#
# COMPACT_ATOMS: atom_id res chain seq x y z
N MET A 1 2.82 2.56 0.59
CA MET A 1 3.27 3.74 -0.20
C MET A 1 3.03 5.02 0.60
N ILE A 2 4.04 5.91 0.71
CA ILE A 2 3.90 7.20 1.41
C ILE A 2 3.85 8.31 0.37
N SER A 3 2.83 9.16 0.43
CA SER A 3 2.69 10.34 -0.44
C SER A 3 2.70 11.61 0.41
N HIS A 4 3.86 12.27 0.47
CA HIS A 4 4.00 13.55 1.18
C HIS A 4 3.21 14.67 0.49
N LYS A 5 3.05 14.60 -0.82
CA LYS A 5 2.26 15.57 -1.59
C LYS A 5 0.78 15.54 -1.18
N HIS A 6 0.22 14.36 -0.97
CA HIS A 6 -1.18 14.16 -0.63
C HIS A 6 -1.39 13.91 0.87
N LYS A 7 -0.32 13.95 1.68
CA LYS A 7 -0.35 13.65 3.11
C LYS A 7 -1.11 12.36 3.43
N CYS A 8 -0.81 11.29 2.67
CA CYS A 8 -1.47 10.01 2.87
C CYS A 8 -0.48 8.85 2.82
N ILE A 9 -0.88 7.75 3.44
CA ILE A 9 -0.18 6.47 3.45
C ILE A 9 -1.13 5.43 2.86
N PHE A 10 -0.76 4.89 1.71
CA PHE A 10 -1.49 3.81 1.08
C PHE A 10 -0.83 2.47 1.37
N VAL A 11 -1.59 1.57 1.98
CA VAL A 11 -1.16 0.18 2.23
C VAL A 11 -1.43 -0.66 0.99
N GLU A 12 -0.35 -1.15 0.40
CA GLU A 12 -0.42 -1.93 -0.83
C GLU A 12 -0.63 -3.42 -0.52
N VAL A 13 -1.83 -3.81 -0.14
CA VAL A 13 -2.19 -5.23 -0.02
C VAL A 13 -2.10 -5.87 -1.42
N PRO A 14 -1.42 -7.01 -1.58
CA PRO A 14 -1.29 -7.64 -2.89
C PRO A 14 -2.65 -8.03 -3.50
N LYS A 15 -2.85 -7.68 -4.78
CA LYS A 15 -4.03 -8.03 -5.58
C LYS A 15 -5.35 -7.33 -5.19
N THR A 16 -5.24 -6.17 -4.53
CA THR A 16 -6.39 -5.33 -4.16
C THR A 16 -6.43 -4.00 -4.92
N GLY A 17 -5.94 -3.95 -6.17
CA GLY A 17 -6.02 -2.76 -7.02
C GLY A 17 -4.93 -1.73 -6.82
N SER A 18 -3.78 -2.10 -6.23
CA SER A 18 -2.66 -1.19 -6.00
C SER A 18 -2.14 -0.47 -7.25
N THR A 19 -2.28 -1.09 -8.43
CA THR A 19 -1.89 -0.47 -9.72
C THR A 19 -2.73 0.76 -10.03
N SER A 20 -4.05 0.69 -9.84
CA SER A 20 -4.99 1.80 -10.07
C SER A 20 -4.72 2.96 -9.09
N VAL A 21 -4.53 2.65 -7.80
CA VAL A 21 -4.22 3.65 -6.79
C VAL A 21 -2.86 4.31 -7.05
N ARG A 22 -1.85 3.55 -7.47
CA ARG A 22 -0.54 4.09 -7.87
C ARG A 22 -0.60 5.01 -9.08
N ALA A 23 -1.49 4.77 -10.03
CA ALA A 23 -1.69 5.65 -11.17
C ALA A 23 -2.13 7.05 -10.72
N ILE A 24 -2.86 7.13 -9.62
CA ILE A 24 -3.38 8.37 -9.03
C ILE A 24 -2.34 9.04 -8.13
N LEU A 25 -1.76 8.29 -7.20
CA LEU A 25 -0.84 8.85 -6.19
C LEU A 25 0.61 9.01 -6.68
N GLY A 26 0.92 8.46 -7.85
CA GLY A 26 2.27 8.44 -8.42
C GLY A 26 3.02 7.14 -8.12
N LYS A 27 4.20 7.01 -8.73
CA LYS A 27 5.05 5.83 -8.55
C LYS A 27 5.58 5.76 -7.13
N ALA A 28 5.28 4.66 -6.44
CA ALA A 28 5.90 4.33 -5.17
C ALA A 28 7.10 3.42 -5.36
N TRP A 29 8.04 3.55 -4.42
CA TRP A 29 9.13 2.60 -4.30
C TRP A 29 8.62 1.34 -3.58
N LYS A 30 8.98 0.16 -4.06
CA LYS A 30 8.70 -1.14 -3.41
C LYS A 30 9.53 -1.28 -2.14
N PRO A 31 9.08 -1.97 -1.12
CA PRO A 31 8.32 -3.22 -1.07
C PRO A 31 6.89 -3.09 -0.55
N HIS A 32 6.11 -4.19 -0.62
CA HIS A 32 4.83 -4.30 0.09
C HIS A 32 5.10 -4.33 1.59
N LEU A 33 4.77 -3.25 2.29
CA LEU A 33 4.91 -3.10 3.73
C LEU A 33 3.54 -2.96 4.38
N ASN A 34 3.38 -3.54 5.56
CA ASN A 34 2.20 -3.28 6.40
C ASN A 34 2.33 -1.92 7.10
N LEU A 35 1.25 -1.45 7.72
CA LEU A 35 1.23 -0.14 8.39
C LEU A 35 2.22 -0.04 9.55
N TRP A 36 2.40 -1.12 10.29
CA TRP A 36 3.37 -1.15 11.39
C TRP A 36 4.81 -1.00 10.88
N GLN A 37 5.16 -1.73 9.82
CA GLN A 37 6.47 -1.60 9.17
C GLN A 37 6.68 -0.20 8.56
N ILE A 38 5.62 0.38 7.97
CA ILE A 38 5.66 1.76 7.45
C ILE A 38 5.89 2.75 8.59
N LYS A 39 5.22 2.59 9.75
CA LYS A 39 5.44 3.41 10.94
C LYS A 39 6.89 3.37 11.38
N GLN A 40 7.43 2.17 11.58
CA GLN A 40 8.83 2.00 11.96
C GLN A 40 9.78 2.62 10.94
N LEU A 41 9.52 2.41 9.65
CA LEU A 41 10.32 2.99 8.58
C LEU A 41 10.30 4.52 8.61
N MET A 42 9.15 5.15 8.87
CA MET A 42 9.03 6.60 8.97
C MET A 42 9.77 7.16 10.19
N GLU A 43 9.82 6.41 11.28
CA GLU A 43 10.52 6.82 12.49
C GLU A 43 12.05 6.62 12.39
N THR A 44 12.51 5.66 11.59
CA THR A 44 13.94 5.30 11.53
C THR A 44 14.65 5.72 10.25
N SER A 45 13.93 5.98 9.19
CA SER A 45 14.49 6.12 7.85
C SER A 45 14.26 7.50 7.22
N TRP A 46 15.17 7.91 6.36
CA TRP A 46 15.12 9.15 5.56
C TRP A 46 14.04 9.18 4.44
N THR A 47 13.10 8.23 4.44
CA THR A 47 11.92 8.24 3.56
C THR A 47 10.98 9.42 3.82
N ASN A 48 11.24 10.22 4.85
CA ASN A 48 10.44 11.38 5.23
C ASN A 48 10.52 12.57 4.27
N PHE A 49 11.44 12.54 3.30
CA PHE A 49 11.57 13.58 2.28
C PHE A 49 11.18 13.05 0.91
N GLY A 50 10.05 13.51 0.42
CA GLY A 50 9.47 13.15 -0.86
C GLY A 50 10.42 13.19 -2.03
N GLY A 51 11.07 12.06 -2.30
CA GLY A 51 11.77 11.75 -3.53
C GLY A 51 13.10 12.46 -3.75
N ARG A 52 13.89 11.88 -4.66
CA ARG A 52 15.24 12.32 -5.07
C ARG A 52 15.35 13.78 -5.59
N ARG A 53 14.24 14.52 -5.68
CA ARG A 53 14.19 15.86 -6.29
C ARG A 53 14.76 16.97 -5.43
N ASN A 54 14.94 16.75 -4.11
CA ASN A 54 15.48 17.81 -3.25
C ASN A 54 16.68 17.30 -2.44
N ARG A 55 17.83 17.20 -3.12
CA ARG A 55 19.11 16.75 -2.53
C ARG A 55 19.54 17.62 -1.35
N ILE A 56 19.24 18.91 -1.37
CA ILE A 56 19.57 19.85 -0.30
C ILE A 56 18.76 19.53 0.94
N MET A 57 17.45 19.33 0.82
CA MET A 57 16.60 18.97 1.95
C MET A 57 16.96 17.60 2.51
N ALA A 58 17.34 16.64 1.68
CA ALA A 58 17.84 15.35 2.14
C ALA A 58 19.13 15.48 2.93
N ALA A 59 20.08 16.32 2.49
CA ALA A 59 21.32 16.59 3.21
C ALA A 59 21.05 17.28 4.55
N LEU A 60 20.19 18.31 4.57
CA LEU A 60 19.79 18.98 5.81
C LEU A 60 19.12 18.03 6.82
N TYR A 61 18.32 17.09 6.31
CA TYR A 61 17.71 16.08 7.16
C TYR A 61 18.73 15.12 7.78
N LEU A 62 19.75 14.72 7.01
CA LEU A 62 20.82 13.86 7.53
C LEU A 62 21.65 14.56 8.63
N LEU A 63 21.73 15.89 8.59
CA LEU A 63 22.41 16.69 9.63
C LEU A 63 21.54 16.90 10.88
N MET A 64 20.26 16.58 10.86
CA MET A 64 19.39 16.69 12.03
C MET A 64 19.72 15.59 13.07
N PRO A 65 19.59 15.88 14.37
CA PRO A 65 19.64 14.86 15.40
C PRO A 65 18.63 13.74 15.17
N GLU A 66 19.00 12.52 15.50
CA GLU A 66 18.15 11.34 15.25
C GLU A 66 16.79 11.46 15.92
N GLU A 67 16.75 11.97 17.15
CA GLU A 67 15.50 12.18 17.88
C GLU A 67 14.52 13.09 17.12
N ARG A 68 15.03 14.17 16.54
CA ARG A 68 14.21 15.10 15.76
C ARG A 68 13.71 14.46 14.47
N ARG A 69 14.52 13.62 13.85
CA ARG A 69 14.08 12.84 12.67
C ARG A 69 12.97 11.87 13.02
N ARG A 70 13.08 11.16 14.14
CA ARG A 70 12.05 10.26 14.67
C ARG A 70 10.76 10.99 15.00
N GLU A 71 10.84 12.16 15.63
CA GLU A 71 9.69 13.00 15.94
C GLU A 71 8.93 13.45 14.67
N ILE A 72 9.66 13.89 13.65
CA ILE A 72 9.08 14.26 12.35
C ILE A 72 8.36 13.05 11.73
N GLY A 73 8.99 11.89 11.71
CA GLY A 73 8.40 10.66 11.17
C GLY A 73 7.13 10.25 11.91
N ARG A 74 7.17 10.29 13.24
CA ARG A 74 5.99 10.01 14.09
C ARG A 74 4.85 10.97 13.80
N LYS A 75 5.11 12.28 13.80
CA LYS A 75 4.11 13.32 13.51
C LYS A 75 3.51 13.15 12.10
N GLN A 76 4.33 12.80 11.12
CA GLN A 76 3.84 12.53 9.76
C GLN A 76 2.95 11.28 9.75
N PHE A 77 3.32 10.20 10.41
CA PHE A 77 2.51 9.00 10.49
C PHE A 77 1.16 9.28 11.17
N GLU A 78 1.14 10.04 12.26
CA GLU A 78 -0.06 10.42 13.00
C GLU A 78 -1.01 11.30 12.17
N THR A 79 -0.46 12.24 11.42
CA THR A 79 -1.25 13.25 10.68
C THR A 79 -1.65 12.83 9.27
N TYR A 80 -0.98 11.84 8.68
CA TYR A 80 -1.28 11.38 7.33
C TYR A 80 -2.48 10.44 7.34
N PHE A 81 -3.34 10.60 6.34
CA PHE A 81 -4.48 9.71 6.12
C PHE A 81 -4.02 8.31 5.67
N LYS A 82 -4.26 7.31 6.51
CA LYS A 82 -3.82 5.92 6.32
C LYS A 82 -4.95 5.10 5.76
N PHE A 83 -4.76 4.55 4.55
CA PHE A 83 -5.80 3.79 3.91
C PHE A 83 -5.26 2.62 3.08
N GLY A 84 -6.17 1.70 2.75
CA GLY A 84 -5.91 0.60 1.84
C GLY A 84 -7.19 -0.09 1.42
N PHE A 85 -7.04 -1.15 0.64
CA PHE A 85 -8.16 -1.92 0.15
C PHE A 85 -7.99 -3.39 0.47
N VAL A 86 -9.12 -4.02 0.78
CA VAL A 86 -9.26 -5.48 0.87
C VAL A 86 -10.12 -5.96 -0.29
N ARG A 87 -9.98 -7.21 -0.65
CA ARG A 87 -10.71 -7.86 -1.74
C ARG A 87 -11.35 -9.15 -1.24
N ASN A 88 -12.48 -9.56 -1.86
CA ASN A 88 -13.04 -10.88 -1.61
C ASN A 88 -11.91 -11.93 -1.65
N PRO A 89 -11.75 -12.76 -0.61
CA PRO A 89 -10.65 -13.73 -0.52
C PRO A 89 -10.57 -14.67 -1.71
N TRP A 90 -11.70 -15.13 -2.21
CA TRP A 90 -11.78 -16.04 -3.36
C TRP A 90 -11.28 -15.37 -4.64
N ASP A 91 -11.78 -14.18 -4.94
CA ASP A 91 -11.33 -13.40 -6.10
C ASP A 91 -9.86 -13.00 -5.98
N ARG A 92 -9.40 -12.80 -4.76
CA ARG A 92 -7.99 -12.51 -4.50
C ARG A 92 -7.11 -13.71 -4.83
N ILE A 93 -7.48 -14.92 -4.41
CA ILE A 93 -6.73 -16.17 -4.70
C ILE A 93 -6.69 -16.42 -6.21
N VAL A 94 -7.81 -16.30 -6.92
CA VAL A 94 -7.84 -16.40 -8.37
C VAL A 94 -6.87 -15.40 -9.02
N SER A 95 -6.93 -14.14 -8.60
CA SER A 95 -6.03 -13.08 -9.10
C SER A 95 -4.56 -13.33 -8.76
N LEU A 96 -4.28 -14.07 -7.71
CA LEU A 96 -2.93 -14.50 -7.34
C LEU A 96 -2.44 -15.61 -8.27
N TYR A 97 -3.27 -16.61 -8.51
CA TYR A 97 -3.00 -17.71 -9.44
C TYR A 97 -2.73 -17.18 -10.85
N GLU A 98 -3.57 -16.29 -11.34
CA GLU A 98 -3.38 -15.63 -12.65
C GLU A 98 -2.03 -14.89 -12.76
N ARG A 99 -1.54 -14.34 -11.66
CA ARG A 99 -0.22 -13.70 -11.66
C ARG A 99 0.94 -14.69 -11.64
N THR A 100 0.77 -15.86 -11.04
CA THR A 100 1.80 -16.90 -11.01
C THR A 100 2.09 -17.46 -12.40
N GLU A 101 1.15 -17.33 -13.34
CA GLU A 101 1.35 -17.59 -14.76
C GLU A 101 2.54 -16.81 -15.33
N ALA A 102 2.58 -15.49 -15.03
CA ALA A 102 3.69 -14.65 -15.44
C ALA A 102 5.03 -15.02 -14.80
N LEU A 103 5.01 -15.85 -13.76
CA LEU A 103 6.18 -16.39 -13.07
C LEU A 103 6.47 -17.86 -13.43
N GLN A 104 5.84 -18.38 -14.49
CA GLN A 104 5.98 -19.78 -14.95
C GLN A 104 5.55 -20.84 -13.92
N LEU A 105 4.73 -20.48 -12.93
CA LEU A 105 4.22 -21.45 -11.95
C LEU A 105 2.94 -22.14 -12.41
N ARG A 106 2.16 -21.51 -13.29
CA ARG A 106 0.89 -22.08 -13.80
C ARG A 106 1.12 -23.30 -14.67
N ASP A 107 2.21 -23.32 -15.46
CA ASP A 107 2.57 -24.47 -16.27
C ASP A 107 2.97 -25.70 -15.43
N LYS A 108 3.13 -25.51 -14.11
CA LYS A 108 3.63 -26.51 -13.18
C LYS A 108 2.60 -26.97 -12.15
N MET A 109 1.45 -26.30 -12.06
CA MET A 109 0.54 -26.48 -10.93
C MET A 109 -0.90 -26.14 -11.34
N ALA A 110 -1.84 -27.05 -11.11
CA ALA A 110 -3.27 -26.80 -11.25
C ALA A 110 -3.78 -25.85 -10.15
N PHE A 111 -4.98 -25.30 -10.30
CA PHE A 111 -5.49 -24.30 -9.36
C PHE A 111 -5.71 -24.86 -7.95
N ASP A 112 -6.22 -26.07 -7.83
CA ASP A 112 -6.39 -26.80 -6.57
C ASP A 112 -5.05 -27.05 -5.88
N GLU A 113 -4.04 -27.51 -6.61
CA GLU A 113 -2.67 -27.67 -6.12
C GLU A 113 -2.09 -26.33 -5.66
N PHE A 114 -2.39 -25.23 -6.38
CA PHE A 114 -1.98 -23.89 -5.98
C PHE A 114 -2.64 -23.44 -4.67
N VAL A 115 -3.94 -23.73 -4.48
CA VAL A 115 -4.66 -23.41 -3.25
C VAL A 115 -4.05 -24.15 -2.05
N ASP A 116 -3.70 -25.41 -2.21
CA ASP A 116 -3.04 -26.18 -1.18
C ASP A 116 -1.62 -25.69 -0.92
N TRP A 117 -0.85 -25.45 -1.97
CA TRP A 117 0.51 -24.93 -1.85
C TRP A 117 0.58 -23.59 -1.13
N ILE A 118 -0.36 -22.65 -1.43
CA ILE A 118 -0.34 -21.32 -0.84
C ILE A 118 -0.63 -21.32 0.67
N GLN A 119 -1.32 -22.34 1.18
CA GLN A 119 -1.58 -22.48 2.62
C GLN A 119 -0.30 -22.74 3.42
N TYR A 120 0.65 -23.46 2.83
CA TYR A 120 1.86 -23.92 3.51
C TYR A 120 3.12 -23.17 3.07
N SER A 121 3.07 -22.44 1.96
CA SER A 121 4.23 -21.74 1.44
C SER A 121 4.50 -20.44 2.19
N SER A 122 5.69 -20.31 2.74
CA SER A 122 6.15 -19.11 3.46
C SER A 122 6.79 -18.05 2.57
N ALA A 123 7.19 -18.42 1.34
CA ALA A 123 8.05 -17.62 0.49
C ALA A 123 7.46 -17.41 -0.91
N THR A 124 6.33 -16.74 -1.01
CA THR A 124 5.83 -16.32 -2.32
C THR A 124 5.98 -14.83 -2.49
N CYS A 125 6.23 -14.37 -3.72
CA CYS A 125 6.15 -12.94 -4.08
C CYS A 125 4.75 -12.35 -3.78
N VAL A 126 3.84 -13.19 -3.40
CA VAL A 126 2.43 -12.96 -3.12
C VAL A 126 2.16 -12.92 -1.63
N HIS A 127 2.94 -13.64 -0.88
CA HIS A 127 2.99 -13.64 0.56
C HIS A 127 4.42 -13.31 0.98
N SER A 128 4.73 -12.04 1.13
CA SER A 128 5.72 -11.72 2.12
C SER A 128 5.09 -12.14 3.45
N SER A 129 5.36 -13.42 3.84
CA SER A 129 5.05 -13.90 5.17
C SER A 129 5.28 -12.79 6.20
N PRO A 130 4.46 -12.58 7.18
CA PRO A 130 3.48 -13.42 7.83
C PRO A 130 2.02 -12.99 7.59
N HIS A 131 1.74 -12.18 6.58
CA HIS A 131 0.45 -11.53 6.40
C HIS A 131 -0.52 -12.39 5.58
N ARG A 132 -0.95 -13.51 6.15
CA ARG A 132 -1.96 -14.38 5.56
C ARG A 132 -3.30 -13.68 5.44
N TYR A 133 -3.68 -12.95 6.48
CA TYR A 133 -4.93 -12.21 6.52
C TYR A 133 -4.74 -10.80 5.99
N GLN A 134 -5.74 -10.31 5.28
CA GLN A 134 -5.68 -8.95 4.76
C GLN A 134 -5.69 -7.90 5.88
N LEU A 135 -6.27 -8.23 7.04
CA LEU A 135 -6.28 -7.35 8.21
C LEU A 135 -4.88 -7.13 8.79
N ASP A 136 -3.99 -8.12 8.69
CA ASP A 136 -2.61 -8.04 9.21
C ASP A 136 -1.79 -6.88 8.58
N TRP A 137 -2.25 -6.39 7.43
CA TRP A 137 -1.64 -5.24 6.77
C TRP A 137 -1.94 -3.91 7.44
N PHE A 138 -2.96 -3.85 8.28
CA PHE A 138 -3.51 -2.62 8.85
C PHE A 138 -3.36 -2.50 10.36
N VAL A 139 -2.84 -3.53 11.02
CA VAL A 139 -2.74 -3.59 12.48
C VAL A 139 -1.29 -3.43 12.97
N ASP A 140 -1.17 -3.04 14.25
CA ASP A 140 0.10 -3.08 14.98
C ASP A 140 0.38 -4.47 15.57
N SER A 141 1.47 -4.59 16.33
CA SER A 141 1.87 -5.83 17.02
C SER A 141 0.87 -6.31 18.07
N ASN A 142 -0.03 -5.45 18.53
CA ASN A 142 -1.05 -5.73 19.54
C ASN A 142 -2.42 -6.03 18.90
N GLY A 143 -2.53 -5.96 17.57
CA GLY A 143 -3.77 -6.16 16.85
C GLY A 143 -4.65 -4.90 16.72
N ASN A 144 -4.18 -3.73 17.16
CA ASN A 144 -4.93 -2.48 17.01
C ASN A 144 -4.88 -2.00 15.57
N VAL A 145 -6.03 -1.61 15.03
CA VAL A 145 -6.13 -1.08 13.67
C VAL A 145 -5.50 0.31 13.60
N LEU A 146 -4.50 0.46 12.74
CA LEU A 146 -3.79 1.73 12.51
C LEU A 146 -4.33 2.52 11.32
N ALA A 147 -5.17 1.91 10.47
CA ALA A 147 -5.72 2.54 9.28
C ALA A 147 -6.91 3.43 9.62
N ASP A 148 -6.99 4.61 8.99
CA ASP A 148 -8.14 5.50 9.08
C ASP A 148 -9.28 5.03 8.16
N PHE A 149 -8.94 4.29 7.08
CA PHE A 149 -9.92 3.78 6.14
C PHE A 149 -9.48 2.45 5.50
N ILE A 150 -10.39 1.48 5.44
CA ILE A 150 -10.21 0.21 4.72
C ILE A 150 -11.39 0.05 3.75
N GLY A 151 -11.12 0.21 2.46
CA GLY A 151 -12.11 0.07 1.39
C GLY A 151 -12.20 -1.35 0.85
N LYS A 152 -13.31 -1.66 0.17
CA LYS A 152 -13.46 -2.89 -0.61
C LYS A 152 -13.05 -2.65 -2.06
N PHE A 153 -12.22 -3.54 -2.61
CA PHE A 153 -11.77 -3.48 -4.00
C PHE A 153 -12.95 -3.49 -4.99
N GLU A 154 -13.99 -4.24 -4.66
CA GLU A 154 -15.21 -4.36 -5.48
C GLU A 154 -16.00 -3.03 -5.60
N ARG A 155 -15.64 -2.04 -4.79
CA ARG A 155 -16.20 -0.68 -4.81
C ARG A 155 -15.12 0.40 -4.97
N LEU A 156 -14.00 0.04 -5.59
CA LEU A 156 -12.82 0.90 -5.69
C LEU A 156 -13.15 2.25 -6.33
N ASP A 157 -13.86 2.25 -7.46
CA ASP A 157 -14.21 3.46 -8.20
C ASP A 157 -15.06 4.42 -7.38
N TRP A 158 -16.10 3.89 -6.72
CA TRP A 158 -16.97 4.67 -5.84
C TRP A 158 -16.22 5.20 -4.62
N THR A 159 -15.35 4.38 -4.05
CA THR A 159 -14.57 4.73 -2.86
C THR A 159 -13.55 5.82 -3.15
N LEU A 160 -12.87 5.74 -4.28
CA LEU A 160 -11.92 6.77 -4.72
C LEU A 160 -12.65 8.09 -5.03
N ALA A 161 -13.82 8.02 -5.64
CA ALA A 161 -14.63 9.21 -5.92
C ALA A 161 -15.13 9.90 -4.63
N LYS A 162 -15.61 9.11 -3.65
CA LYS A 162 -16.12 9.65 -2.38
C LYS A 162 -15.04 10.27 -1.50
N ASN A 163 -13.84 9.71 -1.49
CA ASN A 163 -12.72 10.21 -0.69
C ASN A 163 -11.79 11.14 -1.49
N HIS A 164 -12.27 11.66 -2.61
CA HIS A 164 -11.51 12.53 -3.49
C HIS A 164 -10.87 13.71 -2.73
N ASP A 165 -11.61 14.39 -1.91
CA ASP A 165 -11.14 15.59 -1.19
C ASP A 165 -10.07 15.26 -0.15
N GLN A 166 -10.15 14.09 0.50
CA GLN A 166 -9.13 13.62 1.43
C GLN A 166 -7.85 13.17 0.70
N LEU A 167 -7.99 12.62 -0.49
CA LEU A 167 -6.87 12.12 -1.29
C LEU A 167 -6.18 13.22 -2.11
N TYR A 168 -6.93 14.24 -2.53
CA TYR A 168 -6.44 15.27 -3.46
C TYR A 168 -6.42 16.68 -2.89
N GLY A 169 -7.09 16.94 -1.77
CA GLY A 169 -7.34 18.28 -1.23
C GLY A 169 -8.44 19.04 -2.00
N PRO A 170 -9.00 20.13 -1.42
CA PRO A 170 -10.17 20.83 -1.95
C PRO A 170 -9.95 21.58 -3.28
N ASP A 171 -8.72 21.65 -3.80
CA ASP A 171 -8.37 22.62 -4.85
C ASP A 171 -7.96 22.01 -6.21
N ARG A 172 -8.43 20.82 -6.54
CA ARG A 172 -8.29 20.33 -7.91
C ARG A 172 -9.59 19.71 -8.41
N ARG A 173 -10.33 20.48 -9.20
CA ARG A 173 -11.24 19.93 -10.21
C ARG A 173 -10.41 19.12 -11.21
N ALA A 174 -9.96 17.96 -10.78
CA ALA A 174 -9.26 17.03 -11.64
C ALA A 174 -10.29 16.39 -12.57
N SER A 175 -10.03 16.50 -13.85
CA SER A 175 -10.58 15.68 -14.90
C SER A 175 -10.83 14.26 -14.38
N ARG A 176 -12.10 13.85 -14.36
CA ARG A 176 -12.48 12.47 -14.06
C ARG A 176 -11.63 11.55 -14.93
N PRO A 177 -10.85 10.63 -14.37
CA PRO A 177 -10.26 9.59 -15.20
C PRO A 177 -11.45 8.85 -15.80
N SER A 178 -11.55 8.88 -17.12
CA SER A 178 -12.49 8.04 -17.84
C SER A 178 -12.11 6.60 -17.55
N CYS A 179 -12.78 5.97 -16.59
CA CYS A 179 -12.64 4.56 -16.31
C CYS A 179 -13.19 3.76 -17.47
N ARG A 180 -12.37 3.62 -18.52
CA ARG A 180 -12.56 2.66 -19.62
C ARG A 180 -11.83 1.37 -19.29
N TRP A 181 -12.22 0.71 -18.20
CA TRP A 181 -11.65 -0.60 -17.87
C TRP A 181 -12.80 -1.47 -17.38
N TYR A 182 -13.29 -2.27 -18.26
CA TYR A 182 -14.07 -3.50 -18.24
C TYR A 182 -15.20 -3.42 -19.27
N ARG A 183 -14.87 -3.82 -20.49
CA ARG A 183 -15.74 -4.70 -21.27
C ARG A 183 -15.06 -6.03 -21.37
#